data_360b10ba1eb07472f01b3f9695c24c46
#
_entry.id   360b10ba1eb07472f01b3f9695c24c46
#
_cell.length_a   1.000
_cell.length_b   1.000
_cell.length_c   1.000
_cell.angle_alpha   90.00
_cell.angle_beta   90.00
_cell.angle_gamma   90.00
#
_symmetry.space_group_name_H-M   'P 1'
#
loop_
_entity.id
_entity.type
_entity.pdbx_description
1 polymer ?
#
loop_
_entity_poly.entity_id
_entity_poly.type
_entity_poly.pdbx_seq_one_letter_code
_entity_poly.pdbx_strand_id
1 'polypeptide(L)'
;FRSSVVSWGEPGWGGDSSAVQDQLKSVQQLRGANYAFAALLQDGSVVSWGASDHGGDSSPVQHLLKHVQQLHATQLQTAFAATLADRSVVTWGRRIFGGDSSAVQDQLRNVCHIQCSGYAFAAILENGSVITWGHPERGGDSSAVQEQFAAL
;
A
#
# COMPACT_ATOMS: atom_id res chain seq x y z
N PHE A 1 15.85 -2.16 -19.63
CA PHE A 1 14.56 -2.71 -20.06
C PHE A 1 13.46 -1.71 -19.87
N ARG A 2 12.69 -1.42 -20.92
CA ARG A 2 11.47 -0.61 -20.82
C ARG A 2 10.31 -1.56 -20.58
N SER A 3 9.92 -1.74 -19.32
CA SER A 3 8.72 -2.48 -18.97
C SER A 3 7.49 -1.59 -19.14
N SER A 4 6.47 -2.10 -19.79
CA SER A 4 5.16 -1.47 -19.93
C SER A 4 4.10 -2.38 -19.31
N VAL A 5 2.98 -1.80 -18.94
CA VAL A 5 1.83 -2.54 -18.39
C VAL A 5 0.69 -2.51 -19.40
N VAL A 6 0.07 -3.65 -19.56
CA VAL A 6 -1.20 -3.81 -20.29
C VAL A 6 -2.23 -4.37 -19.33
N SER A 7 -3.39 -3.77 -19.25
CA SER A 7 -4.49 -4.24 -18.42
C SER A 7 -5.68 -4.70 -19.26
N TRP A 8 -6.45 -5.63 -18.72
CA TRP A 8 -7.68 -6.14 -19.32
C TRP A 8 -8.64 -6.61 -18.22
N GLY A 9 -9.88 -6.79 -18.56
CA GLY A 9 -10.92 -7.23 -17.64
C GLY A 9 -11.96 -6.16 -17.39
N GLU A 10 -12.60 -6.19 -16.22
CA GLU A 10 -13.62 -5.21 -15.83
C GLU A 10 -13.04 -3.80 -15.76
N PRO A 11 -13.51 -2.86 -16.59
CA PRO A 11 -12.92 -1.52 -16.69
C PRO A 11 -12.83 -0.78 -15.34
N GLY A 12 -13.91 -0.80 -14.57
CA GLY A 12 -14.01 -0.11 -13.29
C GLY A 12 -13.12 -0.70 -12.18
N TRP A 13 -12.60 -1.91 -12.39
CA TRP A 13 -11.75 -2.61 -11.41
C TRP A 13 -10.30 -2.72 -11.88
N GLY A 14 -9.91 -1.85 -12.80
CA GLY A 14 -8.54 -1.75 -13.28
C GLY A 14 -8.27 -2.47 -14.60
N GLY A 15 -9.31 -3.05 -15.23
CA GLY A 15 -9.19 -3.59 -16.58
C GLY A 15 -8.92 -2.53 -17.65
N ASP A 16 -9.26 -1.27 -17.35
CA ASP A 16 -8.97 -0.13 -18.23
C ASP A 16 -7.91 0.78 -17.57
N SER A 17 -6.71 0.77 -18.11
CA SER A 17 -5.61 1.66 -17.70
C SER A 17 -5.42 2.85 -18.64
N SER A 18 -6.34 3.10 -19.58
CA SER A 18 -6.17 4.13 -20.63
C SER A 18 -5.88 5.52 -20.08
N ALA A 19 -6.51 5.91 -18.96
CA ALA A 19 -6.32 7.21 -18.33
C ALA A 19 -4.89 7.43 -17.77
N VAL A 20 -4.15 6.35 -17.48
CA VAL A 20 -2.81 6.39 -16.90
C VAL A 20 -1.76 5.73 -17.79
N GLN A 21 -2.14 5.22 -18.95
CA GLN A 21 -1.27 4.43 -19.83
C GLN A 21 0.03 5.17 -20.20
N ASP A 22 -0.03 6.47 -20.42
CA ASP A 22 1.15 7.29 -20.75
C ASP A 22 2.16 7.36 -19.61
N GLN A 23 1.72 7.15 -18.36
CA GLN A 23 2.55 7.15 -17.18
C GLN A 23 3.15 5.76 -16.87
N LEU A 24 2.56 4.68 -17.39
CA LEU A 24 2.97 3.30 -17.10
C LEU A 24 4.21 2.89 -17.91
N LYS A 25 5.31 3.63 -17.70
CA LYS A 25 6.61 3.40 -18.35
C LYS A 25 7.67 3.13 -17.30
N SER A 26 8.59 2.21 -17.60
CA SER A 26 9.66 1.83 -16.69
C SER A 26 9.12 1.36 -15.33
N VAL A 27 8.13 0.48 -15.38
CA VAL A 27 7.51 -0.10 -14.17
C VAL A 27 8.49 -1.04 -13.52
N GLN A 28 8.78 -0.82 -12.24
CA GLN A 28 9.66 -1.63 -11.41
C GLN A 28 8.89 -2.70 -10.62
N GLN A 29 7.71 -2.32 -10.10
CA GLN A 29 6.88 -3.20 -9.30
C GLN A 29 5.40 -2.95 -9.62
N LEU A 30 4.61 -4.01 -9.61
CA LEU A 30 3.16 -3.94 -9.79
C LEU A 30 2.50 -4.67 -8.63
N ARG A 31 1.49 -4.04 -8.03
CA ARG A 31 0.61 -4.65 -7.03
C ARG A 31 -0.83 -4.53 -7.48
N GLY A 32 -1.51 -5.66 -7.46
CA GLY A 32 -2.93 -5.73 -7.70
C GLY A 32 -3.66 -6.26 -6.49
N ALA A 33 -4.89 -5.82 -6.33
CA ALA A 33 -5.87 -6.36 -5.40
C ALA A 33 -7.21 -6.47 -6.14
N ASN A 34 -8.30 -6.79 -5.45
CA ASN A 34 -9.54 -7.13 -6.13
C ASN A 34 -10.09 -6.05 -7.08
N TYR A 35 -9.85 -4.76 -6.79
CA TYR A 35 -10.55 -3.67 -7.47
C TYR A 35 -9.64 -2.57 -7.99
N ALA A 36 -8.34 -2.65 -7.77
CA ALA A 36 -7.39 -1.62 -8.19
C ALA A 36 -5.97 -2.16 -8.31
N PHE A 37 -5.14 -1.40 -9.01
CA PHE A 37 -3.72 -1.66 -9.19
C PHE A 37 -2.89 -0.43 -8.80
N ALA A 38 -1.65 -0.69 -8.39
CA ALA A 38 -0.65 0.34 -8.19
C ALA A 38 0.69 -0.13 -8.80
N ALA A 39 1.33 0.75 -9.54
CA ALA A 39 2.64 0.53 -10.15
C ALA A 39 3.66 1.46 -9.52
N LEU A 40 4.79 0.90 -9.10
CA LEU A 40 5.99 1.64 -8.73
C LEU A 40 6.87 1.78 -9.97
N LEU A 41 7.23 3.01 -10.31
CA LEU A 41 8.11 3.31 -11.42
C LEU A 41 9.58 3.39 -10.97
N GLN A 42 10.50 3.31 -11.91
CA GLN A 42 11.94 3.34 -11.62
C GLN A 42 12.42 4.64 -10.98
N ASP A 43 11.70 5.75 -11.21
CA ASP A 43 11.99 7.04 -10.59
C ASP A 43 11.47 7.18 -9.16
N GLY A 44 10.84 6.14 -8.61
CA GLY A 44 10.27 6.12 -7.27
C GLY A 44 8.88 6.73 -7.16
N SER A 45 8.26 7.11 -8.27
CA SER A 45 6.86 7.56 -8.29
C SER A 45 5.89 6.38 -8.37
N VAL A 46 4.63 6.63 -8.06
CA VAL A 46 3.56 5.62 -8.06
C VAL A 46 2.41 6.08 -8.94
N VAL A 47 1.88 5.15 -9.72
CA VAL A 47 0.67 5.32 -10.54
C VAL A 47 -0.35 4.29 -10.09
N SER A 48 -1.58 4.71 -9.80
CA SER A 48 -2.68 3.81 -9.45
C SER A 48 -3.86 3.97 -10.41
N TRP A 49 -4.62 2.89 -10.57
CA TRP A 49 -5.84 2.89 -11.39
C TRP A 49 -6.81 1.79 -10.92
N GLY A 50 -8.04 1.85 -11.35
CA GLY A 50 -9.14 0.98 -10.94
C GLY A 50 -10.17 1.72 -10.12
N ALA A 51 -10.88 1.02 -9.24
CA ALA A 51 -11.92 1.60 -8.42
C ALA A 51 -11.35 2.66 -7.47
N SER A 52 -11.85 3.89 -7.57
CA SER A 52 -11.29 5.06 -6.88
C SER A 52 -11.29 4.92 -5.34
N ASP A 53 -12.39 4.43 -4.80
CA ASP A 53 -12.55 4.20 -3.35
C ASP A 53 -11.81 2.96 -2.82
N HIS A 54 -11.25 2.17 -3.73
CA HIS A 54 -10.41 1.00 -3.44
C HIS A 54 -8.92 1.24 -3.74
N GLY A 55 -8.50 2.50 -3.84
CA GLY A 55 -7.11 2.85 -4.06
C GLY A 55 -6.71 3.05 -5.52
N GLY A 56 -7.66 2.95 -6.44
CA GLY A 56 -7.45 3.35 -7.84
C GLY A 56 -7.17 4.84 -7.99
N ASP A 57 -7.53 5.65 -7.00
CA ASP A 57 -7.20 7.06 -6.91
C ASP A 57 -6.22 7.32 -5.77
N SER A 58 -4.96 7.59 -6.08
CA SER A 58 -3.92 7.98 -5.12
C SER A 58 -3.74 9.49 -5.01
N SER A 59 -4.56 10.30 -5.69
CA SER A 59 -4.40 11.77 -5.71
C SER A 59 -4.35 12.43 -4.33
N PRO A 60 -5.07 11.97 -3.29
CA PRO A 60 -4.99 12.57 -1.95
C PRO A 60 -3.61 12.45 -1.31
N VAL A 61 -2.81 11.45 -1.69
CA VAL A 61 -1.49 11.20 -1.13
C VAL A 61 -0.37 11.28 -2.16
N GLN A 62 -0.68 11.62 -3.42
CA GLN A 62 0.29 11.62 -4.51
C GLN A 62 1.51 12.50 -4.21
N HIS A 63 1.34 13.61 -3.52
CA HIS A 63 2.43 14.51 -3.11
C HIS A 63 3.41 13.86 -2.11
N LEU A 64 3.00 12.80 -1.41
CA LEU A 64 3.82 12.02 -0.48
C LEU A 64 4.49 10.81 -1.15
N LEU A 65 3.96 10.34 -2.28
CA LEU A 65 4.45 9.15 -3.00
C LEU A 65 5.68 9.49 -3.84
N LYS A 66 6.78 9.81 -3.15
CA LYS A 66 8.10 10.12 -3.74
C LYS A 66 9.16 9.24 -3.10
N HIS A 67 10.13 8.83 -3.92
CA HIS A 67 11.20 7.94 -3.47
C HIS A 67 10.67 6.65 -2.84
N VAL A 68 9.59 6.12 -3.41
CA VAL A 68 9.00 4.86 -2.98
C VAL A 68 9.95 3.73 -3.30
N GLN A 69 10.15 2.84 -2.32
CA GLN A 69 11.02 1.67 -2.44
C GLN A 69 10.23 0.38 -2.67
N GLN A 70 9.05 0.29 -2.07
CA GLN A 70 8.24 -0.92 -2.16
C GLN A 70 6.75 -0.61 -1.99
N LEU A 71 5.92 -1.36 -2.72
CA LEU A 71 4.46 -1.34 -2.62
C LEU A 71 3.94 -2.59 -1.95
N HIS A 72 2.88 -2.44 -1.17
CA HIS A 72 2.12 -3.49 -0.51
C HIS A 72 0.63 -3.27 -0.73
N ALA A 73 -0.14 -4.35 -0.79
CA ALA A 73 -1.59 -4.29 -0.98
C ALA A 73 -2.31 -5.36 -0.17
N THR A 74 -3.42 -5.02 0.47
CA THR A 74 -4.33 -6.00 1.05
C THR A 74 -5.09 -6.73 -0.07
N GLN A 75 -5.24 -8.05 0.05
CA GLN A 75 -5.68 -8.88 -1.08
C GLN A 75 -7.20 -8.85 -1.30
N LEU A 76 -7.99 -8.82 -0.23
CA LEU A 76 -9.44 -9.00 -0.32
C LEU A 76 -10.21 -7.67 -0.31
N GLN A 77 -9.70 -6.66 0.39
CA GLN A 77 -10.32 -5.34 0.45
C GLN A 77 -9.24 -4.30 0.20
N THR A 78 -9.26 -3.71 -0.95
CA THR A 78 -8.13 -2.99 -1.54
C THR A 78 -7.72 -1.77 -0.73
N ALA A 79 -6.58 -1.88 -0.08
CA ALA A 79 -5.80 -0.77 0.44
C ALA A 79 -4.33 -0.99 0.08
N PHE A 80 -3.61 0.10 -0.09
CA PHE A 80 -2.20 0.09 -0.45
C PHE A 80 -1.37 0.76 0.63
N ALA A 81 -0.13 0.30 0.76
CA ALA A 81 0.90 0.95 1.54
C ALA A 81 2.19 1.02 0.73
N ALA A 82 2.87 2.16 0.80
CA ALA A 82 4.17 2.39 0.18
C ALA A 82 5.21 2.64 1.27
N THR A 83 6.32 1.91 1.23
CA THR A 83 7.50 2.21 2.05
C THR A 83 8.41 3.15 1.26
N LEU A 84 8.77 4.26 1.87
CA LEU A 84 9.63 5.27 1.26
C LEU A 84 11.12 5.02 1.56
N ALA A 85 12.01 5.74 0.87
CA ALA A 85 13.46 5.63 1.07
C ALA A 85 13.90 5.98 2.49
N ASP A 86 13.17 6.88 3.17
CA ASP A 86 13.40 7.25 4.57
C ASP A 86 12.80 6.28 5.58
N ARG A 87 12.24 5.15 5.10
CA ARG A 87 11.57 4.11 5.88
C ARG A 87 10.29 4.55 6.59
N SER A 88 9.67 5.62 6.13
CA SER A 88 8.29 5.98 6.48
C SER A 88 7.30 5.25 5.58
N VAL A 89 6.01 5.35 5.90
CA VAL A 89 4.94 4.66 5.17
C VAL A 89 3.85 5.66 4.78
N VAL A 90 3.36 5.52 3.56
CA VAL A 90 2.19 6.23 3.05
C VAL A 90 1.12 5.20 2.70
N THR A 91 -0.12 5.43 3.11
CA THR A 91 -1.24 4.52 2.84
C THR A 91 -2.37 5.22 2.08
N TRP A 92 -3.10 4.45 1.27
CA TRP A 92 -4.29 4.93 0.57
C TRP A 92 -5.23 3.77 0.21
N GLY A 93 -6.41 4.07 -0.25
CA GLY A 93 -7.44 3.10 -0.56
C GLY A 93 -8.50 2.99 0.52
N ARG A 94 -9.13 1.84 0.68
CA ARG A 94 -10.22 1.67 1.65
C ARG A 94 -9.74 1.87 3.07
N ARG A 95 -10.31 2.89 3.72
CA ARG A 95 -9.86 3.38 5.02
C ARG A 95 -9.83 2.31 6.10
N ILE A 96 -10.95 1.59 6.27
CA ILE A 96 -11.10 0.58 7.33
C ILE A 96 -10.18 -0.64 7.14
N PHE A 97 -9.69 -0.86 5.93
CA PHE A 97 -8.83 -2.00 5.60
C PHE A 97 -7.35 -1.62 5.47
N GLY A 98 -6.97 -0.46 6.01
CA GLY A 98 -5.59 0.00 6.09
C GLY A 98 -5.24 1.16 5.15
N GLY A 99 -6.20 1.66 4.37
CA GLY A 99 -6.00 2.88 3.60
C GLY A 99 -5.85 4.14 4.46
N ASP A 100 -6.23 4.05 5.72
CA ASP A 100 -6.03 5.10 6.72
C ASP A 100 -5.15 4.58 7.86
N SER A 101 -3.91 5.04 7.91
CA SER A 101 -2.93 4.72 8.96
C SER A 101 -2.79 5.84 10.00
N SER A 102 -3.67 6.84 10.00
CA SER A 102 -3.53 8.04 10.84
C SER A 102 -3.38 7.74 12.34
N ALA A 103 -4.07 6.70 12.84
CA ALA A 103 -3.99 6.30 14.25
C ALA A 103 -2.61 5.80 14.68
N VAL A 104 -1.77 5.31 13.74
CA VAL A 104 -0.45 4.74 14.00
C VAL A 104 0.67 5.44 13.22
N GLN A 105 0.35 6.47 12.45
CA GLN A 105 1.31 7.13 11.55
C GLN A 105 2.58 7.61 12.26
N ASP A 106 2.46 8.13 13.48
CA ASP A 106 3.61 8.59 14.27
C ASP A 106 4.58 7.44 14.64
N GLN A 107 4.10 6.21 14.67
CA GLN A 107 4.88 5.02 14.97
C GLN A 107 5.49 4.37 13.72
N LEU A 108 4.98 4.67 12.52
CA LEU A 108 5.45 4.10 11.26
C LEU A 108 6.73 4.80 10.77
N ARG A 109 7.79 4.65 11.56
CA ARG A 109 9.16 5.16 11.29
C ARG A 109 10.16 4.03 11.42
N ASN A 110 11.24 4.11 10.64
CA ASN A 110 12.26 3.07 10.60
C ASN A 110 11.67 1.69 10.29
N VAL A 111 10.70 1.65 9.40
CA VAL A 111 10.04 0.41 8.97
C VAL A 111 11.01 -0.43 8.14
N CYS A 112 11.19 -1.69 8.54
CA CYS A 112 12.02 -2.67 7.84
C CYS A 112 11.20 -3.54 6.90
N HIS A 113 10.03 -3.98 7.35
CA HIS A 113 9.16 -4.87 6.59
C HIS A 113 7.69 -4.52 6.79
N ILE A 114 6.88 -4.74 5.76
CA ILE A 114 5.43 -4.72 5.84
C ILE A 114 4.91 -6.06 5.33
N GLN A 115 4.02 -6.66 6.10
CA GLN A 115 3.21 -7.80 5.70
C GLN A 115 1.74 -7.40 5.62
N CYS A 116 1.01 -8.04 4.74
CA CYS A 116 -0.42 -7.77 4.57
C CYS A 116 -1.22 -9.06 4.69
N SER A 117 -2.37 -8.96 5.31
CA SER A 117 -3.45 -9.94 5.21
C SER A 117 -4.47 -9.48 4.15
N GLY A 118 -5.61 -10.17 4.06
CA GLY A 118 -6.71 -9.70 3.21
C GLY A 118 -7.32 -8.36 3.66
N TYR A 119 -7.07 -7.91 4.91
CA TYR A 119 -7.82 -6.82 5.54
C TYR A 119 -6.99 -5.88 6.40
N ALA A 120 -5.70 -6.13 6.57
CA ALA A 120 -4.85 -5.37 7.49
C ALA A 120 -3.38 -5.45 7.11
N PHE A 121 -2.59 -4.54 7.66
CA PHE A 121 -1.13 -4.49 7.53
C PHE A 121 -0.45 -4.67 8.89
N ALA A 122 0.75 -5.19 8.86
CA ALA A 122 1.67 -5.23 9.99
C ALA A 122 3.06 -4.76 9.54
N ALA A 123 3.62 -3.78 10.23
CA ALA A 123 4.97 -3.29 10.01
C ALA A 123 5.89 -3.77 11.12
N ILE A 124 7.08 -4.23 10.73
CA ILE A 124 8.19 -4.52 11.64
C ILE A 124 9.17 -3.34 11.57
N LEU A 125 9.45 -2.74 12.70
CA LEU A 125 10.37 -1.62 12.82
C LEU A 125 11.80 -2.11 13.09
N GLU A 126 12.79 -1.25 12.89
CA GLU A 126 14.20 -1.55 13.10
C GLU A 126 14.52 -2.01 14.53
N ASN A 127 13.77 -1.50 15.52
CA ASN A 127 13.92 -1.91 16.93
C ASN A 127 13.17 -3.20 17.28
N GLY A 128 12.57 -3.89 16.31
CA GLY A 128 11.81 -5.12 16.51
C GLY A 128 10.34 -4.92 16.89
N SER A 129 9.88 -3.68 17.09
CA SER A 129 8.47 -3.40 17.37
C SER A 129 7.59 -3.78 16.19
N VAL A 130 6.37 -4.21 16.46
CA VAL A 130 5.35 -4.52 15.45
C VAL A 130 4.19 -3.53 15.58
N ILE A 131 3.86 -2.88 14.50
CA ILE A 131 2.75 -1.92 14.41
C ILE A 131 1.74 -2.47 13.41
N THR A 132 0.46 -2.54 13.82
CA THR A 132 -0.61 -3.03 12.95
C THR A 132 -1.67 -1.97 12.73
N TRP A 133 -2.29 -2.01 11.55
CA TRP A 133 -3.43 -1.14 11.22
C TRP A 133 -4.31 -1.81 10.16
N GLY A 134 -5.52 -1.31 9.99
CA GLY A 134 -6.53 -1.87 9.11
C GLY A 134 -7.73 -2.37 9.90
N HIS A 135 -8.41 -3.40 9.42
CA HIS A 135 -9.64 -3.88 10.05
C HIS A 135 -9.35 -4.47 11.45
N PRO A 136 -9.94 -3.90 12.53
CA PRO A 136 -9.57 -4.25 13.90
C PRO A 136 -9.71 -5.75 14.22
N GLU A 137 -10.82 -6.35 13.81
CA GLU A 137 -11.13 -7.76 14.08
C GLU A 137 -10.38 -8.74 13.16
N ARG A 138 -9.59 -8.20 12.20
CA ARG A 138 -8.89 -9.01 11.18
C ARG A 138 -7.40 -8.72 11.13
N GLY A 139 -6.83 -8.38 12.29
CA GLY A 139 -5.41 -8.18 12.48
C GLY A 139 -4.96 -6.71 12.54
N GLY A 140 -5.87 -5.75 12.35
CA GLY A 140 -5.55 -4.33 12.44
C GLY A 140 -5.35 -3.83 13.86
N ASP A 141 -5.89 -4.53 14.85
CA ASP A 141 -5.69 -4.23 16.27
C ASP A 141 -4.87 -5.33 16.95
N SER A 142 -3.64 -5.01 17.29
CA SER A 142 -2.71 -5.91 17.98
C SER A 142 -2.53 -5.57 19.46
N SER A 143 -3.37 -4.68 20.04
CA SER A 143 -3.22 -4.18 21.41
C SER A 143 -3.18 -5.32 22.45
N ALA A 144 -3.98 -6.37 22.26
CA ALA A 144 -4.05 -7.51 23.16
C ALA A 144 -2.76 -8.37 23.21
N VAL A 145 -1.87 -8.26 22.22
CA VAL A 145 -0.65 -9.08 22.08
C VAL A 145 0.65 -8.27 22.06
N GLN A 146 0.58 -6.97 22.20
CA GLN A 146 1.77 -6.09 22.15
C GLN A 146 2.80 -6.43 23.23
N GLU A 147 2.37 -6.77 24.43
CA GLU A 147 3.28 -7.20 25.49
C GLU A 147 4.04 -8.48 25.14
N GLN A 148 3.44 -9.37 24.37
CA GLN A 148 4.09 -10.60 23.91
C GLN A 148 5.17 -10.33 22.89
N PHE A 149 4.98 -9.33 22.00
CA PHE A 149 6.03 -8.90 21.06
C PHE A 149 7.23 -8.28 21.80
N ALA A 150 6.99 -7.53 22.84
CA ALA A 150 8.06 -6.90 23.64
C ALA A 150 8.88 -7.91 24.46
N ALA A 151 8.36 -9.12 24.72
CA ALA A 151 9.01 -10.18 25.49
C ALA A 151 9.94 -11.07 24.64
N LEU A 152 9.95 -10.92 23.30
CA LEU A 152 10.79 -11.66 22.37
C LEU A 152 12.10 -10.95 22.11
#